data_5effca5b1bc4907b83bd3b8cede5e32a
#
_entry.id   5effca5b1bc4907b83bd3b8cede5e32a
#
_cell.length_a   1.000
_cell.length_b   1.000
_cell.length_c   1.000
_cell.angle_alpha   90.00
_cell.angle_beta   90.00
_cell.angle_gamma   90.00
#
_symmetry.space_group_name_H-M   'P 1'
#
loop_
_entity.id
_entity.type
_entity.pdbx_description
1 polymer ?
#
loop_
_entity_poly.entity_id
_entity_poly.type
_entity_poly.pdbx_seq_one_letter_code
_entity_poly.pdbx_strand_id
1 'polypeptide(L)'
;MTFLILASCQQEKIAYVDNVRLMDGYSKKQEVEASFQLKSEAFARKRDSISQAFQLEAQQLQTSTESMPQDKAQEAFGVLQQKGQMMGQQLQQEEQQLQRMGQMKMDSVIAEVRETIEEYGAANGYRFILTGGEGGSVLYGDEASDITEQVLTQLNDRASKE
;
A
#
# COMPACT_ATOMS: atom_id res chain seq x y z
N MET A 1 -52.93 35.05 -22.68
CA MET A 1 -51.54 35.14 -22.22
C MET A 1 -51.11 33.74 -21.81
N THR A 2 -50.54 32.99 -22.79
CA THR A 2 -50.23 31.55 -22.65
C THR A 2 -48.81 31.42 -22.12
N PHE A 3 -48.68 30.94 -20.90
CA PHE A 3 -47.39 30.72 -20.24
C PHE A 3 -46.83 29.38 -20.73
N LEU A 4 -45.84 29.39 -21.65
CA LEU A 4 -45.10 28.20 -22.03
C LEU A 4 -44.15 27.84 -20.91
N ILE A 5 -44.46 26.79 -20.15
CA ILE A 5 -43.55 26.15 -19.21
C ILE A 5 -42.58 25.30 -20.05
N LEU A 6 -41.36 25.81 -20.30
CA LEU A 6 -40.27 25.04 -20.86
C LEU A 6 -39.83 24.06 -19.75
N ALA A 7 -40.31 22.82 -19.81
CA ALA A 7 -39.75 21.72 -19.04
C ALA A 7 -38.32 21.47 -19.57
N SER A 8 -37.34 22.08 -18.93
CA SER A 8 -35.93 21.75 -19.14
C SER A 8 -35.73 20.30 -18.69
N CYS A 9 -35.65 19.37 -19.63
CA CYS A 9 -35.07 18.04 -19.35
C CYS A 9 -33.64 18.27 -18.92
N GLN A 10 -33.36 18.27 -17.63
CA GLN A 10 -31.98 18.18 -17.12
C GLN A 10 -31.46 16.81 -17.55
N GLN A 11 -30.62 16.79 -18.55
CA GLN A 11 -29.87 15.60 -18.93
C GLN A 11 -28.97 15.19 -17.77
N GLU A 12 -29.20 13.98 -17.22
CA GLU A 12 -28.42 13.47 -16.12
C GLU A 12 -26.97 13.33 -16.56
N LYS A 13 -26.08 14.01 -15.81
CA LYS A 13 -24.65 14.01 -16.10
C LYS A 13 -24.01 12.76 -15.50
N ILE A 14 -23.58 11.84 -16.36
CA ILE A 14 -22.89 10.59 -15.99
C ILE A 14 -21.49 10.64 -16.57
N ALA A 15 -20.51 10.19 -15.80
CA ALA A 15 -19.11 10.07 -16.22
C ALA A 15 -18.53 8.73 -15.78
N TYR A 16 -17.32 8.45 -16.24
CA TYR A 16 -16.53 7.34 -15.72
C TYR A 16 -15.08 7.75 -15.49
N VAL A 17 -14.43 7.00 -14.62
CA VAL A 17 -13.00 7.11 -14.31
C VAL A 17 -12.35 5.77 -14.56
N ASP A 18 -11.29 5.73 -15.36
CA ASP A 18 -10.43 4.55 -15.49
C ASP A 18 -9.60 4.40 -14.22
N ASN A 19 -9.98 3.42 -13.40
CA ASN A 19 -9.36 3.21 -12.11
C ASN A 19 -7.88 2.81 -12.20
N VAL A 20 -7.48 2.09 -13.25
CA VAL A 20 -6.08 1.68 -13.44
C VAL A 20 -5.24 2.91 -13.79
N ARG A 21 -5.66 3.69 -14.77
CA ARG A 21 -4.95 4.93 -15.15
C ARG A 21 -4.89 5.93 -13.99
N LEU A 22 -6.00 6.08 -13.25
CA LEU A 22 -6.07 6.97 -12.10
C LEU A 22 -5.06 6.57 -11.01
N MET A 23 -5.08 5.29 -10.62
CA MET A 23 -4.18 4.78 -9.59
C MET A 23 -2.71 4.80 -10.02
N ASP A 24 -2.42 4.51 -11.28
CA ASP A 24 -1.04 4.51 -11.78
C ASP A 24 -0.47 5.92 -11.94
N GLY A 25 -1.31 6.91 -12.25
CA GLY A 25 -0.92 8.32 -12.34
C GLY A 25 -0.86 9.06 -11.00
N TYR A 26 -1.39 8.48 -9.92
CA TYR A 26 -1.47 9.15 -8.63
C TYR A 26 -0.12 9.14 -7.91
N SER A 27 0.49 10.31 -7.73
CA SER A 27 1.82 10.48 -7.15
C SER A 27 1.94 9.93 -5.73
N LYS A 28 0.95 10.16 -4.88
CA LYS A 28 0.94 9.66 -3.49
C LYS A 28 0.93 8.12 -3.42
N LYS A 29 0.21 7.44 -4.34
CA LYS A 29 0.29 5.97 -4.46
C LYS A 29 1.71 5.53 -4.79
N GLN A 30 2.35 6.16 -5.78
CA GLN A 30 3.72 5.85 -6.18
C GLN A 30 4.72 6.08 -5.03
N GLU A 31 4.56 7.14 -4.25
CA GLU A 31 5.39 7.41 -3.06
C GLU A 31 5.19 6.36 -1.97
N VAL A 32 3.96 5.93 -1.71
CA VAL A 32 3.65 4.87 -0.74
C VAL A 32 4.29 3.57 -1.17
N GLU A 33 4.17 3.18 -2.45
CA GLU A 33 4.79 1.97 -3.01
C GLU A 33 6.32 2.02 -2.92
N ALA A 34 6.94 3.12 -3.32
CA ALA A 34 8.39 3.31 -3.25
C ALA A 34 8.90 3.26 -1.79
N SER A 35 8.20 3.92 -0.87
CA SER A 35 8.53 3.88 0.56
C SER A 35 8.41 2.46 1.14
N PHE A 36 7.38 1.72 0.77
CA PHE A 36 7.20 0.34 1.21
C PHE A 36 8.29 -0.58 0.65
N GLN A 37 8.64 -0.41 -0.62
CA GLN A 37 9.74 -1.15 -1.26
C GLN A 37 11.07 -0.95 -0.51
N LEU A 38 11.45 0.30 -0.25
CA LEU A 38 12.68 0.63 0.49
C LEU A 38 12.71 0.01 1.89
N LYS A 39 11.58 0.03 2.62
CA LYS A 39 11.47 -0.58 3.95
C LYS A 39 11.56 -2.10 3.89
N SER A 40 10.93 -2.72 2.89
CA SER A 40 11.00 -4.17 2.67
C SER A 40 12.42 -4.63 2.36
N GLU A 41 13.15 -3.90 1.52
CA GLU A 41 14.55 -4.17 1.24
C GLU A 41 15.45 -3.97 2.47
N ALA A 42 15.21 -2.92 3.26
CA ALA A 42 15.94 -2.70 4.50
C ALA A 42 15.69 -3.82 5.51
N PHE A 43 14.45 -4.28 5.62
CA PHE A 43 14.10 -5.43 6.47
C PHE A 43 14.77 -6.72 5.98
N ALA A 44 14.78 -6.99 4.68
CA ALA A 44 15.45 -8.15 4.11
C ALA A 44 16.96 -8.15 4.44
N ARG A 45 17.64 -7.01 4.23
CA ARG A 45 19.06 -6.86 4.59
C ARG A 45 19.31 -7.07 6.09
N LYS A 46 18.44 -6.52 6.95
CA LYS A 46 18.52 -6.73 8.42
C LYS A 46 18.38 -8.19 8.78
N ARG A 47 17.37 -8.88 8.24
CA ARG A 47 17.13 -10.31 8.46
C ARG A 47 18.34 -11.16 8.05
N ASP A 48 18.90 -10.89 6.87
CA ASP A 48 20.05 -11.62 6.34
C ASP A 48 21.30 -11.39 7.22
N SER A 49 21.55 -10.15 7.66
CA SER A 49 22.65 -9.81 8.59
C SER A 49 22.50 -10.52 9.93
N ILE A 50 21.30 -10.56 10.50
CA ILE A 50 21.01 -11.27 11.75
C ILE A 50 21.23 -12.77 11.57
N SER A 51 20.78 -13.36 10.45
CA SER A 51 20.98 -14.78 10.15
C SER A 51 22.45 -15.14 10.05
N GLN A 52 23.24 -14.33 9.34
CA GLN A 52 24.70 -14.54 9.22
C GLN A 52 25.42 -14.43 10.57
N ALA A 53 25.07 -13.42 11.37
CA ALA A 53 25.65 -13.26 12.70
C ALA A 53 25.32 -14.45 13.63
N PHE A 54 24.07 -14.93 13.56
CA PHE A 54 23.65 -16.10 14.34
C PHE A 54 24.37 -17.39 13.91
N GLN A 55 24.54 -17.60 12.60
CA GLN A 55 25.31 -18.74 12.08
C GLN A 55 26.75 -18.72 12.54
N LEU A 56 27.40 -17.55 12.52
CA LEU A 56 28.77 -17.38 12.99
C LEU A 56 28.88 -17.69 14.50
N GLU A 57 27.92 -17.18 15.29
CA GLU A 57 27.87 -17.46 16.75
C GLU A 57 27.69 -18.96 17.03
N ALA A 58 26.84 -19.64 16.25
CA ALA A 58 26.63 -21.08 16.35
C ALA A 58 27.92 -21.87 16.04
N GLN A 59 28.65 -21.48 14.98
CA GLN A 59 29.95 -22.09 14.64
C GLN A 59 31.01 -21.86 15.73
N GLN A 60 31.11 -20.64 16.26
CA GLN A 60 32.04 -20.32 17.34
C GLN A 60 31.71 -21.11 18.61
N LEU A 61 30.41 -21.23 18.95
CA LEU A 61 29.99 -22.04 20.08
C LEU A 61 30.40 -23.51 19.90
N GLN A 62 30.12 -24.08 18.72
CA GLN A 62 30.49 -25.47 18.41
C GLN A 62 31.99 -25.72 18.63
N THR A 63 32.85 -24.83 18.12
CA THR A 63 34.31 -24.95 18.32
C THR A 63 34.71 -24.79 19.77
N SER A 64 34.10 -23.85 20.50
CA SER A 64 34.46 -23.60 21.91
C SER A 64 34.01 -24.73 22.84
N THR A 65 32.95 -25.46 22.52
CA THR A 65 32.44 -26.56 23.34
C THR A 65 33.29 -27.82 23.28
N GLU A 66 34.21 -27.97 22.34
CA GLU A 66 35.16 -29.10 22.28
C GLU A 66 36.06 -29.19 23.50
N SER A 67 36.33 -28.05 24.16
CA SER A 67 37.17 -27.97 25.38
C SER A 67 36.35 -27.71 26.66
N MET A 68 35.00 -27.67 26.59
CA MET A 68 34.15 -27.41 27.75
C MET A 68 33.68 -28.69 28.45
N PRO A 69 33.39 -28.64 29.77
CA PRO A 69 32.63 -29.68 30.45
C PRO A 69 31.25 -29.84 29.80
N GLN A 70 30.74 -31.10 29.77
CA GLN A 70 29.52 -31.45 29.05
C GLN A 70 28.29 -30.68 29.54
N ASP A 71 28.18 -30.43 30.84
CA ASP A 71 27.09 -29.65 31.44
C ASP A 71 27.11 -28.19 30.94
N LYS A 72 28.29 -27.57 30.84
CA LYS A 72 28.48 -26.21 30.35
C LYS A 72 28.20 -26.09 28.84
N ALA A 73 28.62 -27.08 28.06
CA ALA A 73 28.31 -27.13 26.65
C ALA A 73 26.78 -27.21 26.39
N GLN A 74 26.09 -28.06 27.17
CA GLN A 74 24.62 -28.21 27.06
C GLN A 74 23.89 -26.93 27.47
N GLU A 75 24.33 -26.23 28.53
CA GLU A 75 23.78 -24.93 28.94
C GLU A 75 23.93 -23.89 27.82
N ALA A 76 25.14 -23.78 27.24
CA ALA A 76 25.43 -22.83 26.17
C ALA A 76 24.62 -23.05 24.90
N PHE A 77 24.41 -24.30 24.48
CA PHE A 77 23.51 -24.63 23.37
C PHE A 77 22.06 -24.28 23.67
N GLY A 78 21.60 -24.51 24.93
CA GLY A 78 20.26 -24.11 25.35
C GLY A 78 20.03 -22.61 25.24
N VAL A 79 21.01 -21.80 25.67
CA VAL A 79 20.96 -20.33 25.54
C VAL A 79 20.94 -19.90 24.09
N LEU A 80 21.78 -20.49 23.23
CA LEU A 80 21.78 -20.18 21.79
C LEU A 80 20.44 -20.52 21.12
N GLN A 81 19.87 -21.67 21.46
CA GLN A 81 18.57 -22.07 20.95
C GLN A 81 17.45 -21.08 21.36
N GLN A 82 17.44 -20.68 22.64
CA GLN A 82 16.48 -19.68 23.13
C GLN A 82 16.64 -18.33 22.42
N LYS A 83 17.90 -17.89 22.23
CA LYS A 83 18.21 -16.67 21.46
C LYS A 83 17.68 -16.75 20.03
N GLY A 84 17.89 -17.88 19.33
CA GLY A 84 17.37 -18.09 17.98
C GLY A 84 15.85 -18.01 17.90
N GLN A 85 15.15 -18.62 18.88
CA GLN A 85 13.68 -18.54 18.96
C GLN A 85 13.19 -17.10 19.17
N MET A 86 13.81 -16.35 20.09
CA MET A 86 13.45 -14.95 20.33
C MET A 86 13.70 -14.07 19.11
N MET A 87 14.84 -14.25 18.44
CA MET A 87 15.16 -13.52 17.20
C MET A 87 14.16 -13.83 16.08
N GLY A 88 13.79 -15.10 15.89
CA GLY A 88 12.79 -15.51 14.92
C GLY A 88 11.42 -14.87 15.19
N GLN A 89 10.97 -14.87 16.45
CA GLN A 89 9.71 -14.23 16.84
C GLN A 89 9.75 -12.71 16.61
N GLN A 90 10.85 -12.05 16.94
CA GLN A 90 11.00 -10.62 16.74
C GLN A 90 10.97 -10.25 15.25
N LEU A 91 11.68 -10.99 14.39
CA LEU A 91 11.65 -10.77 12.95
C LEU A 91 10.25 -10.98 12.36
N GLN A 92 9.56 -12.02 12.80
CA GLN A 92 8.18 -12.29 12.37
C GLN A 92 7.22 -11.16 12.77
N GLN A 93 7.35 -10.63 13.99
CA GLN A 93 6.53 -9.49 14.44
C GLN A 93 6.82 -8.22 13.62
N GLU A 94 8.10 -7.95 13.33
CA GLU A 94 8.50 -6.79 12.55
C GLU A 94 8.00 -6.89 11.09
N GLU A 95 8.08 -8.08 10.48
CA GLU A 95 7.53 -8.32 9.14
C GLU A 95 6.02 -8.09 9.08
N GLN A 96 5.28 -8.64 10.06
CA GLN A 96 3.84 -8.42 10.15
C GLN A 96 3.48 -6.95 10.36
N GLN A 97 4.28 -6.23 11.15
CA GLN A 97 4.08 -4.80 11.36
C GLN A 97 4.33 -4.02 10.07
N LEU A 98 5.39 -4.36 9.32
CA LEU A 98 5.68 -3.73 8.03
C LEU A 98 4.55 -3.95 7.02
N GLN A 99 4.04 -5.18 6.91
CA GLN A 99 2.90 -5.50 6.04
C GLN A 99 1.64 -4.72 6.44
N ARG A 100 1.30 -4.69 7.74
CA ARG A 100 0.15 -3.90 8.22
C ARG A 100 0.29 -2.41 7.91
N MET A 101 1.49 -1.84 8.09
CA MET A 101 1.73 -0.43 7.76
C MET A 101 1.56 -0.16 6.26
N GLY A 102 2.04 -1.07 5.40
CA GLY A 102 1.85 -0.96 3.94
C GLY A 102 0.37 -0.98 3.57
N GLN A 103 -0.38 -1.93 4.14
CA GLN A 103 -1.82 -2.04 3.90
C GLN A 103 -2.57 -0.78 4.36
N MET A 104 -2.35 -0.31 5.58
CA MET A 104 -3.01 0.90 6.10
C MET A 104 -2.71 2.15 5.25
N LYS A 105 -1.48 2.27 4.74
CA LYS A 105 -1.11 3.39 3.86
C LYS A 105 -1.83 3.30 2.50
N MET A 106 -1.93 2.11 1.93
CA MET A 106 -2.66 1.90 0.68
C MET A 106 -4.16 2.12 0.86
N ASP A 107 -4.75 1.65 1.96
CA ASP A 107 -6.15 1.89 2.29
C ASP A 107 -6.45 3.39 2.42
N SER A 108 -5.51 4.16 2.99
CA SER A 108 -5.62 5.63 3.07
C SER A 108 -5.59 6.28 1.67
N VAL A 109 -4.72 5.80 0.78
CA VAL A 109 -4.67 6.27 -0.62
C VAL A 109 -6.00 5.99 -1.33
N ILE A 110 -6.55 4.78 -1.18
CA ILE A 110 -7.83 4.42 -1.79
C ILE A 110 -8.98 5.28 -1.24
N ALA A 111 -8.98 5.55 0.07
CA ALA A 111 -9.99 6.40 0.69
C ALA A 111 -9.94 7.83 0.14
N GLU A 112 -8.75 8.39 -0.02
CA GLU A 112 -8.54 9.73 -0.56
C GLU A 112 -8.96 9.84 -2.04
N VAL A 113 -8.67 8.82 -2.84
CA VAL A 113 -9.15 8.74 -4.24
C VAL A 113 -10.68 8.76 -4.27
N ARG A 114 -11.33 7.97 -3.42
CA ARG A 114 -12.80 7.93 -3.34
C ARG A 114 -13.39 9.26 -2.93
N GLU A 115 -12.85 9.89 -1.89
CA GLU A 115 -13.27 11.21 -1.41
C GLU A 115 -13.14 12.26 -2.51
N THR A 116 -12.02 12.28 -3.24
CA THR A 116 -11.79 13.22 -4.34
C THR A 116 -12.78 13.01 -5.49
N ILE A 117 -13.12 11.76 -5.84
CA ILE A 117 -14.13 11.46 -6.84
C ILE A 117 -15.52 11.96 -6.39
N GLU A 118 -15.88 11.74 -5.11
CA GLU A 118 -17.16 12.19 -4.55
C GLU A 118 -17.27 13.73 -4.58
N GLU A 119 -16.22 14.43 -4.14
CA GLU A 119 -16.17 15.89 -4.14
C GLU A 119 -16.22 16.45 -5.58
N TYR A 120 -15.44 15.86 -6.49
CA TYR A 120 -15.44 16.25 -7.89
C TYR A 120 -16.82 16.06 -8.51
N GLY A 121 -17.46 14.94 -8.24
CA GLY A 121 -18.82 14.64 -8.71
C GLY A 121 -19.85 15.66 -8.23
N ALA A 122 -19.83 15.94 -6.93
CA ALA A 122 -20.73 16.91 -6.31
C ALA A 122 -20.52 18.33 -6.86
N ALA A 123 -19.25 18.76 -6.96
CA ALA A 123 -18.90 20.11 -7.41
C ALA A 123 -19.25 20.36 -8.88
N ASN A 124 -19.23 19.31 -9.73
CA ASN A 124 -19.48 19.40 -11.17
C ASN A 124 -20.87 18.92 -11.59
N GLY A 125 -21.75 18.58 -10.62
CA GLY A 125 -23.14 18.19 -10.88
C GLY A 125 -23.27 16.83 -11.57
N TYR A 126 -22.34 15.93 -11.38
CA TYR A 126 -22.48 14.54 -11.82
C TYR A 126 -23.44 13.79 -10.91
N ARG A 127 -24.35 13.02 -11.50
CA ARG A 127 -25.24 12.13 -10.76
C ARG A 127 -24.58 10.80 -10.44
N PHE A 128 -23.77 10.31 -11.37
CA PHE A 128 -22.97 9.10 -11.20
C PHE A 128 -21.60 9.28 -11.83
N ILE A 129 -20.58 8.78 -11.13
CA ILE A 129 -19.25 8.53 -11.68
C ILE A 129 -19.01 7.03 -11.53
N LEU A 130 -18.84 6.35 -12.65
CA LEU A 130 -18.71 4.90 -12.73
C LEU A 130 -17.23 4.51 -12.88
N THR A 131 -16.92 3.26 -12.54
CA THR A 131 -15.57 2.72 -12.74
C THR A 131 -15.42 2.19 -14.16
N GLY A 132 -14.52 2.77 -14.93
CA GLY A 132 -14.05 2.30 -16.23
C GLY A 132 -12.71 1.57 -16.16
N GLY A 133 -12.18 1.21 -17.32
CA GLY A 133 -10.92 0.49 -17.45
C GLY A 133 -11.05 -1.00 -17.16
N GLU A 134 -9.91 -1.68 -17.00
CA GLU A 134 -9.87 -3.12 -16.75
C GLU A 134 -10.50 -3.46 -15.39
N GLY A 135 -11.48 -4.36 -15.41
CA GLY A 135 -12.26 -4.73 -14.22
C GLY A 135 -13.34 -3.73 -13.81
N GLY A 136 -13.52 -2.62 -14.54
CA GLY A 136 -14.58 -1.64 -14.32
C GLY A 136 -15.95 -2.10 -14.81
N SER A 137 -17.00 -1.40 -14.38
CA SER A 137 -18.39 -1.66 -14.79
C SER A 137 -18.73 -1.08 -16.16
N VAL A 138 -17.93 -0.14 -16.67
CA VAL A 138 -18.11 0.53 -17.97
C VAL A 138 -17.34 -0.24 -19.03
N LEU A 139 -18.07 -0.95 -19.91
CA LEU A 139 -17.49 -1.67 -21.05
C LEU A 139 -17.22 -0.76 -22.24
N TYR A 140 -18.02 0.29 -22.38
CA TYR A 140 -17.90 1.32 -23.41
C TYR A 140 -18.40 2.66 -22.86
N GLY A 141 -17.68 3.72 -23.11
CA GLY A 141 -18.05 5.11 -22.78
C GLY A 141 -17.47 6.05 -23.84
N ASP A 142 -18.18 7.11 -24.14
CA ASP A 142 -17.68 8.20 -24.98
C ASP A 142 -16.49 8.87 -24.26
N GLU A 143 -15.46 9.23 -25.00
CA GLU A 143 -14.27 9.93 -24.47
C GLU A 143 -14.64 11.23 -23.73
N ALA A 144 -15.68 11.92 -24.17
CA ALA A 144 -16.20 13.12 -23.49
C ALA A 144 -16.76 12.83 -22.09
N SER A 145 -17.05 11.56 -21.76
CA SER A 145 -17.50 11.11 -20.43
C SER A 145 -16.36 10.57 -19.56
N ASP A 146 -15.15 10.44 -20.11
CA ASP A 146 -13.95 10.08 -19.34
C ASP A 146 -13.40 11.31 -18.60
N ILE A 147 -13.48 11.27 -17.28
CA ILE A 147 -12.98 12.36 -16.40
C ILE A 147 -11.73 11.95 -15.62
N THR A 148 -11.05 10.89 -16.05
CA THR A 148 -9.87 10.34 -15.35
C THR A 148 -8.80 11.40 -15.13
N GLU A 149 -8.43 12.14 -16.17
CA GLU A 149 -7.36 13.15 -16.10
C GLU A 149 -7.74 14.35 -15.22
N GLN A 150 -9.00 14.74 -15.20
CA GLN A 150 -9.48 15.84 -14.35
C GLN A 150 -9.42 15.46 -12.87
N VAL A 151 -9.85 14.25 -12.53
CA VAL A 151 -9.77 13.72 -11.15
C VAL A 151 -8.32 13.50 -10.75
N LEU A 152 -7.48 12.96 -11.65
CA LEU A 152 -6.05 12.75 -11.40
C LEU A 152 -5.31 14.05 -11.13
N THR A 153 -5.62 15.11 -11.89
CA THR A 153 -5.05 16.44 -11.67
C THR A 153 -5.41 16.94 -10.27
N GLN A 154 -6.68 16.83 -9.85
CA GLN A 154 -7.11 17.26 -8.52
C GLN A 154 -6.44 16.46 -7.41
N LEU A 155 -6.26 15.15 -7.58
CA LEU A 155 -5.52 14.29 -6.63
C LEU A 155 -4.07 14.74 -6.47
N ASN A 156 -3.36 14.93 -7.59
CA ASN A 156 -1.95 15.30 -7.57
C ASN A 156 -1.74 16.74 -7.05
N ASP A 157 -2.67 17.65 -7.32
CA ASP A 157 -2.64 19.01 -6.77
C ASP A 157 -2.84 19.04 -5.25
N ARG A 158 -3.62 18.09 -4.69
CA ARG A 158 -3.74 17.92 -3.23
C ARG A 158 -2.47 17.36 -2.64
N ALA A 159 -1.96 16.26 -3.19
CA ALA A 159 -0.74 15.62 -2.72
C ALA A 159 0.46 16.58 -2.70
N SER A 160 0.53 17.54 -3.63
CA SER A 160 1.62 18.54 -3.69
C SER A 160 1.55 19.60 -2.59
N LYS A 161 0.46 19.72 -1.84
CA LYS A 161 0.24 20.72 -0.78
C LYS A 161 0.39 20.15 0.64
N GLU A 162 0.51 18.82 0.77
CA GLU A 162 0.75 18.13 2.04
C GLU A 162 2.24 17.96 2.35
#